data_537893ee6e5dccf1ea003b4ccb3f7df9
#
_entry.id   537893ee6e5dccf1ea003b4ccb3f7df9
#
_cell.length_a   1.000
_cell.length_b   1.000
_cell.length_c   1.000
_cell.angle_alpha   90.00
_cell.angle_beta   90.00
_cell.angle_gamma   90.00
#
_symmetry.space_group_name_H-M   'P 1'
#
loop_
_entity.id
_entity.type
_entity.pdbx_description
1 polymer ?
#
loop_
_entity_poly.entity_id
_entity_poly.type
_entity_poly.pdbx_seq_one_letter_code
_entity_poly.pdbx_strand_id
1 'polypeptide(L)'
;MMTSPSSSASPADTASADTASAATVPAPLVALLDGSIHPVDAPLVRADDLGVVRGDGVFDVAFGRDGEVHGLDAHLDRLAASARILALPEPDADGLRRAIEALIGAWDWAAAPETVLRMVLTRGPESGGSPSSWAMIAPLSPSTIREREGVRVVVLDRGMEAEGTVDLPWLLPGAKSLSYGINMAAKRWAVSQGADDALFVTPSGRLLEGPTSSLVIDRSGRLLTPRQDGILKSITLEQLFERGPAAGLEVEFADLDTSDLDALDGAWLLSSGRILAPITAIDGREIPRSPLHARLAEVLEVPAAR
;
A
#
# COMPACT_ATOMS: atom_id res chain seq x y z
N MET A 1 -66.38 31.42 31.38
CA MET A 1 -66.36 30.36 32.39
C MET A 1 -65.13 29.56 32.10
N MET A 2 -63.96 29.87 32.77
CA MET A 2 -63.48 29.12 33.95
C MET A 2 -63.46 27.62 33.67
N THR A 3 -62.33 26.93 33.62
CA THR A 3 -61.38 26.70 34.71
C THR A 3 -60.10 26.04 34.17
N SER A 4 -58.90 26.46 34.57
CA SER A 4 -57.70 25.64 34.62
C SER A 4 -57.78 24.63 35.78
N PRO A 5 -57.02 23.50 35.68
CA PRO A 5 -56.08 23.28 36.75
C PRO A 5 -54.72 22.68 36.37
N SER A 6 -53.78 23.15 37.09
CA SER A 6 -52.68 22.53 37.85
C SER A 6 -51.60 21.69 37.17
N SER A 7 -50.47 22.29 37.25
CA SER A 7 -49.10 21.78 37.38
C SER A 7 -48.95 20.48 38.17
N SER A 8 -48.21 19.51 37.59
CA SER A 8 -47.43 18.57 38.39
C SER A 8 -46.06 18.38 37.75
N ALA A 9 -45.04 18.89 38.40
CA ALA A 9 -43.64 18.66 38.11
C ALA A 9 -43.28 17.20 38.38
N SER A 10 -42.56 16.58 37.47
CA SER A 10 -41.89 15.29 37.69
C SER A 10 -40.36 15.50 37.59
N PRO A 11 -39.57 14.77 38.38
CA PRO A 11 -38.18 15.12 38.63
C PRO A 11 -37.28 14.81 37.45
N ALA A 12 -36.27 15.66 37.33
CA ALA A 12 -35.19 15.55 36.38
C ALA A 12 -34.40 14.25 36.60
N ASP A 13 -34.42 13.39 35.59
CA ASP A 13 -33.49 12.28 35.45
C ASP A 13 -32.18 12.85 34.88
N THR A 14 -31.19 13.01 35.75
CA THR A 14 -29.80 13.31 35.35
C THR A 14 -29.20 12.06 34.77
N ALA A 15 -29.41 11.81 33.47
CA ALA A 15 -28.62 10.88 32.71
C ALA A 15 -27.24 11.50 32.52
N SER A 16 -26.29 11.06 33.31
CA SER A 16 -24.84 11.25 33.07
C SER A 16 -24.51 10.63 31.74
N ALA A 17 -24.38 11.46 30.71
CA ALA A 17 -23.83 11.04 29.43
C ALA A 17 -22.33 10.83 29.63
N ASP A 18 -21.96 9.57 29.79
CA ASP A 18 -20.59 9.11 29.68
C ASP A 18 -20.16 9.27 28.20
N THR A 19 -19.70 10.48 27.85
CA THR A 19 -19.04 10.74 26.56
C THR A 19 -17.66 10.13 26.64
N ALA A 20 -17.57 8.82 26.34
CA ALA A 20 -16.30 8.23 25.93
C ALA A 20 -15.80 9.07 24.75
N SER A 21 -14.78 9.88 24.98
CA SER A 21 -14.08 10.64 23.95
C SER A 21 -13.56 9.62 22.92
N ALA A 22 -14.21 9.57 21.76
CA ALA A 22 -13.65 8.82 20.64
C ALA A 22 -12.25 9.37 20.36
N ALA A 23 -11.23 8.56 20.56
CA ALA A 23 -9.84 8.95 20.29
C ALA A 23 -9.77 9.50 18.85
N THR A 24 -9.39 10.78 18.74
CA THR A 24 -9.32 11.44 17.43
C THR A 24 -8.14 10.84 16.68
N VAL A 25 -8.39 10.26 15.50
CA VAL A 25 -7.32 9.72 14.64
C VAL A 25 -6.34 10.85 14.32
N PRO A 26 -5.02 10.66 14.54
CA PRO A 26 -4.05 11.72 14.31
C PRO A 26 -4.00 12.12 12.84
N ALA A 27 -3.86 13.43 12.59
CA ALA A 27 -3.67 13.96 11.25
C ALA A 27 -2.30 13.54 10.70
N PRO A 28 -2.18 13.32 9.37
CA PRO A 28 -0.89 13.03 8.76
C PRO A 28 0.14 14.15 9.00
N LEU A 29 1.40 13.77 9.14
CA LEU A 29 2.54 14.69 9.30
C LEU A 29 3.53 14.51 8.15
N VAL A 30 4.21 15.59 7.79
CA VAL A 30 5.29 15.60 6.80
C VAL A 30 6.58 16.02 7.47
N ALA A 31 7.70 15.39 7.13
CA ALA A 31 9.02 15.85 7.54
C ALA A 31 9.92 16.10 6.34
N LEU A 32 10.69 17.17 6.38
CA LEU A 32 11.75 17.46 5.43
C LEU A 32 13.05 16.74 5.82
N LEU A 33 14.03 16.73 4.91
CA LEU A 33 15.27 15.97 5.09
C LEU A 33 16.15 16.49 6.26
N ASP A 34 15.92 17.69 6.74
CA ASP A 34 16.55 18.26 7.95
C ASP A 34 15.88 17.79 9.25
N GLY A 35 14.78 17.03 9.17
CA GLY A 35 13.99 16.56 10.31
C GLY A 35 12.90 17.53 10.76
N SER A 36 12.74 18.69 10.13
CA SER A 36 11.65 19.62 10.45
C SER A 36 10.29 19.03 10.11
N ILE A 37 9.34 19.08 11.08
CA ILE A 37 7.99 18.49 10.95
C ILE A 37 6.98 19.58 10.62
N HIS A 38 6.08 19.27 9.71
CA HIS A 38 5.02 20.13 9.22
C HIS A 38 3.68 19.40 9.18
N PRO A 39 2.54 20.10 9.30
CA PRO A 39 1.24 19.54 9.01
C PRO A 39 1.13 19.23 7.51
N VAL A 40 0.27 18.26 7.16
CA VAL A 40 0.14 17.77 5.77
C VAL A 40 -0.35 18.83 4.78
N ASP A 41 -1.02 19.87 5.26
CA ASP A 41 -1.55 21.00 4.47
C ASP A 41 -0.56 22.19 4.35
N ALA A 42 0.66 22.05 4.89
CA ALA A 42 1.69 23.04 4.69
C ALA A 42 2.11 23.13 3.21
N PRO A 43 2.34 24.33 2.65
CA PRO A 43 2.71 24.53 1.24
C PRO A 43 4.20 24.20 0.99
N LEU A 44 4.55 22.91 1.11
CA LEU A 44 5.93 22.43 1.01
C LEU A 44 6.37 22.14 -0.43
N VAL A 45 5.44 21.81 -1.31
CA VAL A 45 5.73 21.47 -2.71
C VAL A 45 5.25 22.60 -3.61
N ARG A 46 6.10 22.99 -4.55
CA ARG A 46 5.75 24.07 -5.52
C ARG A 46 4.75 23.57 -6.54
N ALA A 47 3.90 24.47 -7.02
CA ALA A 47 2.88 24.15 -8.02
C ALA A 47 3.47 23.74 -9.38
N ASP A 48 4.70 24.19 -9.71
CA ASP A 48 5.46 23.84 -10.92
C ASP A 48 6.44 22.67 -10.71
N ASP A 49 6.34 21.94 -9.61
CA ASP A 49 7.13 20.72 -9.39
C ASP A 49 6.77 19.64 -10.42
N LEU A 50 7.77 19.09 -11.10
CA LEU A 50 7.57 18.09 -12.16
C LEU A 50 6.94 16.80 -11.66
N GLY A 51 7.12 16.45 -10.37
CA GLY A 51 6.37 15.37 -9.73
C GLY A 51 4.87 15.62 -9.68
N VAL A 52 4.46 16.90 -9.50
CA VAL A 52 3.04 17.32 -9.49
C VAL A 52 2.49 17.43 -10.90
N VAL A 53 3.16 18.14 -11.82
CA VAL A 53 2.60 18.49 -13.13
C VAL A 53 2.82 17.41 -14.20
N ARG A 54 3.78 16.47 -13.99
CA ARG A 54 4.15 15.43 -14.97
C ARG A 54 4.20 14.02 -14.37
N GLY A 55 4.16 13.86 -13.03
CA GLY A 55 4.45 12.58 -12.37
C GLY A 55 5.92 12.18 -12.46
N ASP A 56 6.84 13.14 -12.72
CA ASP A 56 8.28 12.90 -12.87
C ASP A 56 8.95 12.87 -11.48
N GLY A 57 8.84 11.73 -10.86
CA GLY A 57 9.34 11.44 -9.53
C GLY A 57 9.07 10.00 -9.14
N VAL A 58 9.60 9.61 -8.00
CA VAL A 58 9.48 8.28 -7.40
C VAL A 58 8.99 8.37 -5.96
N PHE A 59 8.40 7.30 -5.49
CA PHE A 59 7.99 7.18 -4.09
C PHE A 59 8.19 5.75 -3.59
N ASP A 60 8.26 5.62 -2.28
CA ASP A 60 8.15 4.32 -1.64
C ASP A 60 7.25 4.41 -0.41
N VAL A 61 6.72 3.26 0.05
CA VAL A 61 5.79 3.19 1.18
C VAL A 61 6.18 2.02 2.07
N ALA A 62 6.58 2.35 3.29
CA ALA A 62 6.84 1.38 4.34
C ALA A 62 5.65 1.28 5.30
N PHE A 63 5.50 0.13 5.93
CA PHE A 63 4.56 -0.09 7.03
C PHE A 63 5.22 0.27 8.35
N GLY A 64 4.51 1.00 9.20
CA GLY A 64 4.92 1.31 10.57
C GLY A 64 3.94 0.77 11.58
N ARG A 65 4.44 0.22 12.69
CA ARG A 65 3.62 -0.30 13.78
C ARG A 65 4.30 -0.12 15.12
N ASP A 66 3.55 0.40 16.10
CA ASP A 66 3.96 0.52 17.50
C ASP A 66 5.36 1.16 17.68
N GLY A 67 5.72 2.13 16.83
CA GLY A 67 7.01 2.85 16.87
C GLY A 67 8.09 2.27 15.97
N GLU A 68 7.86 1.16 15.30
CA GLU A 68 8.83 0.54 14.40
C GLU A 68 8.41 0.65 12.94
N VAL A 69 9.38 0.78 12.04
CA VAL A 69 9.18 0.77 10.58
C VAL A 69 9.77 -0.51 10.00
N HIS A 70 8.90 -1.28 9.34
CA HIS A 70 9.29 -2.57 8.79
C HIS A 70 10.08 -2.42 7.49
N GLY A 71 11.29 -2.97 7.45
CA GLY A 71 12.12 -3.06 6.25
C GLY A 71 12.54 -1.72 5.66
N LEU A 72 12.77 -0.69 6.48
CA LEU A 72 13.11 0.67 6.01
C LEU A 72 14.27 0.69 5.02
N ASP A 73 15.34 -0.08 5.28
CA ASP A 73 16.51 -0.13 4.40
C ASP A 73 16.13 -0.62 2.99
N ALA A 74 15.38 -1.71 2.90
CA ALA A 74 14.91 -2.25 1.63
C ALA A 74 14.01 -1.25 0.87
N HIS A 75 13.19 -0.46 1.59
CA HIS A 75 12.38 0.61 1.00
C HIS A 75 13.21 1.76 0.47
N LEU A 76 14.26 2.19 1.17
CA LEU A 76 15.22 3.20 0.70
C LEU A 76 16.00 2.70 -0.52
N ASP A 77 16.47 1.45 -0.51
CA ASP A 77 17.16 0.83 -1.64
C ASP A 77 16.27 0.76 -2.88
N ARG A 78 14.98 0.41 -2.72
CA ARG A 78 14.02 0.38 -3.83
C ARG A 78 13.68 1.79 -4.34
N LEU A 79 13.59 2.79 -3.46
CA LEU A 79 13.45 4.19 -3.85
C LEU A 79 14.65 4.63 -4.70
N ALA A 80 15.87 4.33 -4.27
CA ALA A 80 17.10 4.62 -5.02
C ALA A 80 17.14 3.88 -6.37
N ALA A 81 16.75 2.60 -6.41
CA ALA A 81 16.63 1.84 -7.66
C ALA A 81 15.62 2.49 -8.62
N SER A 82 14.46 2.90 -8.12
CA SER A 82 13.45 3.60 -8.92
C SER A 82 13.94 4.97 -9.42
N ALA A 83 14.66 5.72 -8.57
CA ALA A 83 15.26 6.99 -8.95
C ALA A 83 16.26 6.82 -10.11
N ARG A 84 17.11 5.79 -10.07
CA ARG A 84 18.05 5.48 -11.16
C ARG A 84 17.35 5.15 -12.47
N ILE A 85 16.24 4.39 -12.44
CA ILE A 85 15.45 4.09 -13.64
C ILE A 85 14.89 5.38 -14.27
N LEU A 86 14.45 6.35 -13.45
CA LEU A 86 13.95 7.65 -13.92
C LEU A 86 15.07 8.67 -14.20
N ALA A 87 16.33 8.31 -14.07
CA ALA A 87 17.47 9.22 -14.14
C ALA A 87 17.28 10.47 -13.25
N LEU A 88 16.74 10.26 -12.06
CA LEU A 88 16.71 11.24 -10.96
C LEU A 88 18.05 11.24 -10.22
N PRO A 89 18.39 12.32 -9.50
CA PRO A 89 19.49 12.29 -8.54
C PRO A 89 19.32 11.17 -7.50
N GLU A 90 20.43 10.69 -6.96
CA GLU A 90 20.40 9.72 -5.85
C GLU A 90 19.65 10.32 -4.66
N PRO A 91 18.69 9.61 -4.05
CA PRO A 91 18.00 10.07 -2.85
C PRO A 91 18.98 10.31 -1.68
N ASP A 92 18.79 11.37 -0.91
CA ASP A 92 19.48 11.55 0.36
C ASP A 92 18.91 10.56 1.40
N ALA A 93 19.49 9.37 1.46
CA ALA A 93 19.05 8.32 2.36
C ALA A 93 19.16 8.71 3.84
N ASP A 94 20.23 9.43 4.22
CA ASP A 94 20.42 9.90 5.59
C ASP A 94 19.41 10.99 5.97
N GLY A 95 19.10 11.89 5.04
CA GLY A 95 18.03 12.88 5.20
C GLY A 95 16.66 12.25 5.34
N LEU A 96 16.36 11.24 4.53
CA LEU A 96 15.10 10.49 4.64
C LEU A 96 15.01 9.72 5.96
N ARG A 97 16.11 9.12 6.45
CA ARG A 97 16.14 8.47 7.78
C ARG A 97 15.86 9.49 8.89
N ARG A 98 16.52 10.66 8.89
CA ARG A 98 16.25 11.72 9.87
C ARG A 98 14.79 12.17 9.84
N ALA A 99 14.21 12.36 8.65
CA ALA A 99 12.81 12.72 8.49
C ALA A 99 11.87 11.66 9.06
N ILE A 100 12.14 10.37 8.80
CA ILE A 100 11.34 9.25 9.30
C ILE A 100 11.47 9.12 10.82
N GLU A 101 12.67 9.22 11.37
CA GLU A 101 12.90 9.20 12.83
C GLU A 101 12.14 10.34 13.53
N ALA A 102 12.17 11.55 12.96
CA ALA A 102 11.40 12.67 13.48
C ALA A 102 9.88 12.39 13.47
N LEU A 103 9.35 11.82 12.36
CA LEU A 103 7.94 11.45 12.26
C LEU A 103 7.54 10.37 13.26
N ILE A 104 8.36 9.33 13.44
CA ILE A 104 8.13 8.25 14.41
C ILE A 104 8.07 8.82 15.83
N GLY A 105 8.99 9.72 16.18
CA GLY A 105 9.04 10.36 17.50
C GLY A 105 7.88 11.30 17.79
N ALA A 106 7.26 11.88 16.76
CA ALA A 106 6.13 12.80 16.88
C ALA A 106 4.75 12.14 16.76
N TRP A 107 4.68 10.88 16.33
CA TRP A 107 3.43 10.19 16.06
C TRP A 107 2.76 9.65 17.32
N ASP A 108 1.45 9.81 17.43
CA ASP A 108 0.65 9.21 18.51
C ASP A 108 0.31 7.74 18.18
N TRP A 109 1.22 6.85 18.55
CA TRP A 109 1.08 5.40 18.34
C TRP A 109 -0.05 4.76 19.15
N ALA A 110 -0.49 5.42 20.24
CA ALA A 110 -1.62 4.91 21.03
C ALA A 110 -2.94 5.14 20.29
N ALA A 111 -3.07 6.28 19.60
CA ALA A 111 -4.27 6.62 18.85
C ALA A 111 -4.30 5.96 17.45
N ALA A 112 -3.13 5.76 16.82
CA ALA A 112 -3.01 5.09 15.52
C ALA A 112 -1.77 4.18 15.50
N PRO A 113 -1.89 2.95 15.97
CA PRO A 113 -0.76 2.00 16.11
C PRO A 113 -0.23 1.46 14.78
N GLU A 114 -1.02 1.54 13.72
CA GLU A 114 -0.61 1.13 12.37
C GLU A 114 -0.59 2.32 11.42
N THR A 115 0.52 2.48 10.70
CA THR A 115 0.77 3.64 9.84
C THR A 115 1.35 3.22 8.50
N VAL A 116 1.30 4.15 7.55
CA VAL A 116 2.11 4.13 6.34
C VAL A 116 3.07 5.31 6.36
N LEU A 117 4.33 5.02 6.07
CA LEU A 117 5.36 6.03 5.86
C LEU A 117 5.66 6.10 4.37
N ARG A 118 5.42 7.25 3.76
CA ARG A 118 5.69 7.49 2.34
C ARG A 118 6.92 8.38 2.20
N MET A 119 7.88 7.93 1.42
CA MET A 119 9.06 8.68 0.99
C MET A 119 8.85 9.11 -0.44
N VAL A 120 9.18 10.34 -0.78
CA VAL A 120 9.01 10.91 -2.12
C VAL A 120 10.28 11.62 -2.55
N LEU A 121 10.62 11.47 -3.82
CA LEU A 121 11.63 12.26 -4.52
C LEU A 121 11.08 12.66 -5.89
N THR A 122 11.07 13.96 -6.19
CA THR A 122 10.70 14.49 -7.52
C THR A 122 11.91 15.10 -8.21
N ARG A 123 11.78 15.36 -9.52
CA ARG A 123 12.80 16.11 -10.26
C ARG A 123 12.90 17.57 -9.82
N GLY A 124 11.92 18.09 -9.09
CA GLY A 124 11.85 19.49 -8.65
C GLY A 124 11.12 20.38 -9.63
N PRO A 125 11.22 21.72 -9.46
CA PRO A 125 10.47 22.70 -10.24
C PRO A 125 10.84 22.72 -11.74
N GLU A 126 9.85 22.83 -12.63
CA GLU A 126 10.06 23.00 -14.08
C GLU A 126 10.84 24.30 -14.39
N SER A 127 10.65 25.33 -13.59
CA SER A 127 11.41 26.60 -13.70
C SER A 127 12.89 26.48 -13.29
N GLY A 128 13.35 25.31 -12.87
CA GLY A 128 14.71 25.04 -12.37
C GLY A 128 14.79 25.13 -10.86
N GLY A 129 15.74 24.42 -10.29
CA GLY A 129 15.97 24.31 -8.85
C GLY A 129 16.47 22.93 -8.45
N SER A 130 16.50 22.69 -7.16
CA SER A 130 16.86 21.38 -6.60
C SER A 130 15.66 20.43 -6.62
N PRO A 131 15.89 19.11 -6.70
CA PRO A 131 14.87 18.10 -6.47
C PRO A 131 14.15 18.31 -5.14
N SER A 132 12.84 17.98 -5.12
CA SER A 132 12.06 18.00 -3.88
C SER A 132 12.04 16.60 -3.27
N SER A 133 12.30 16.48 -1.96
CA SER A 133 12.22 15.20 -1.26
C SER A 133 11.69 15.39 0.15
N TRP A 134 10.84 14.46 0.60
CA TRP A 134 10.23 14.48 1.93
C TRP A 134 9.75 13.09 2.35
N ALA A 135 9.47 12.94 3.63
CA ALA A 135 8.74 11.79 4.16
C ALA A 135 7.38 12.23 4.74
N MET A 136 6.40 11.34 4.75
CA MET A 136 5.08 11.56 5.33
C MET A 136 4.65 10.33 6.13
N ILE A 137 4.09 10.52 7.33
CA ILE A 137 3.41 9.49 8.10
C ILE A 137 1.91 9.75 8.10
N ALA A 138 1.14 8.69 7.95
CA ALA A 138 -0.32 8.74 8.01
C ALA A 138 -0.85 7.47 8.67
N PRO A 139 -2.04 7.50 9.31
CA PRO A 139 -2.67 6.30 9.83
C PRO A 139 -2.96 5.34 8.67
N LEU A 140 -2.81 4.04 8.92
CA LEU A 140 -3.27 3.04 7.95
C LEU A 140 -4.79 3.14 7.82
N SER A 141 -5.29 3.16 6.57
CA SER A 141 -6.72 3.34 6.37
C SER A 141 -7.52 2.13 6.88
N PRO A 142 -8.69 2.35 7.50
CA PRO A 142 -9.56 1.24 7.93
C PRO A 142 -9.96 0.31 6.78
N SER A 143 -10.03 0.81 5.53
CA SER A 143 -10.28 -0.03 4.35
C SER A 143 -9.12 -0.98 4.09
N THR A 144 -7.88 -0.51 4.17
CA THR A 144 -6.68 -1.35 3.99
C THR A 144 -6.58 -2.44 5.06
N ILE A 145 -6.97 -2.13 6.31
CA ILE A 145 -7.01 -3.12 7.39
C ILE A 145 -8.07 -4.20 7.07
N ARG A 146 -9.27 -3.81 6.63
CA ARG A 146 -10.33 -4.76 6.24
C ARG A 146 -9.95 -5.63 5.05
N GLU A 147 -9.13 -5.13 4.12
CA GLU A 147 -8.64 -5.92 2.99
C GLU A 147 -7.84 -7.17 3.42
N ARG A 148 -7.31 -7.21 4.65
CA ARG A 148 -6.66 -8.40 5.24
C ARG A 148 -7.64 -9.56 5.51
N GLU A 149 -8.93 -9.28 5.60
CA GLU A 149 -9.98 -10.30 5.74
C GLU A 149 -10.30 -10.97 4.41
N GLY A 150 -10.15 -10.22 3.31
CA GLY A 150 -10.35 -10.69 1.94
C GLY A 150 -10.66 -9.58 0.96
N VAL A 151 -10.31 -9.81 -0.30
CA VAL A 151 -10.57 -8.90 -1.42
C VAL A 151 -11.14 -9.65 -2.61
N ARG A 152 -12.06 -9.02 -3.33
CA ARG A 152 -12.53 -9.46 -4.63
C ARG A 152 -11.78 -8.72 -5.70
N VAL A 153 -11.31 -9.40 -6.73
CA VAL A 153 -10.54 -8.79 -7.81
C VAL A 153 -11.19 -8.99 -9.16
N VAL A 154 -10.93 -8.06 -10.08
CA VAL A 154 -11.22 -8.21 -11.51
C VAL A 154 -9.91 -8.33 -12.27
N VAL A 155 -9.87 -9.15 -13.30
CA VAL A 155 -8.71 -9.28 -14.19
C VAL A 155 -8.78 -8.20 -15.27
N LEU A 156 -7.70 -7.44 -15.45
CA LEU A 156 -7.61 -6.33 -16.39
C LEU A 156 -6.39 -6.50 -17.29
N ASP A 157 -6.60 -6.43 -18.59
CA ASP A 157 -5.51 -6.32 -19.55
C ASP A 157 -4.79 -4.96 -19.38
N ARG A 158 -3.48 -5.02 -19.14
CA ARG A 158 -2.65 -3.83 -18.97
C ARG A 158 -2.37 -3.09 -20.28
N GLY A 159 -2.64 -3.71 -21.41
CA GLY A 159 -2.45 -3.15 -22.74
C GLY A 159 -1.01 -3.17 -23.25
N MET A 160 -0.10 -3.89 -22.57
CA MET A 160 1.30 -4.07 -22.97
C MET A 160 1.84 -5.41 -22.51
N GLU A 161 2.72 -6.01 -23.32
CA GLU A 161 3.46 -7.20 -22.92
C GLU A 161 4.52 -6.87 -21.88
N ALA A 162 4.83 -7.80 -20.99
CA ALA A 162 5.91 -7.66 -20.02
C ALA A 162 7.28 -7.98 -20.64
N GLU A 163 7.28 -8.96 -21.54
CA GLU A 163 8.48 -9.40 -22.25
C GLU A 163 8.99 -8.32 -23.19
N GLY A 164 10.30 -8.05 -23.14
CA GLY A 164 10.93 -7.01 -23.94
C GLY A 164 10.79 -5.58 -23.38
N THR A 165 10.00 -5.34 -22.31
CA THR A 165 9.96 -4.01 -21.69
C THR A 165 11.29 -3.63 -21.03
N VAL A 166 12.10 -4.61 -20.64
CA VAL A 166 13.46 -4.39 -20.10
C VAL A 166 14.35 -3.67 -21.10
N ASP A 167 14.15 -3.91 -22.40
CA ASP A 167 14.87 -3.26 -23.50
C ASP A 167 14.28 -1.89 -23.88
N LEU A 168 13.20 -1.47 -23.22
CA LEU A 168 12.46 -0.24 -23.47
C LEU A 168 12.45 0.66 -22.21
N PRO A 169 13.60 1.27 -21.85
CA PRO A 169 13.76 1.96 -20.57
C PRO A 169 12.80 3.12 -20.35
N TRP A 170 12.26 3.73 -21.42
CA TRP A 170 11.25 4.80 -21.32
C TRP A 170 9.88 4.30 -20.83
N LEU A 171 9.61 2.99 -20.81
CA LEU A 171 8.42 2.41 -20.19
C LEU A 171 8.57 2.26 -18.68
N LEU A 172 9.76 2.55 -18.13
CA LEU A 172 10.08 2.55 -16.70
C LEU A 172 9.76 1.22 -16.00
N PRO A 173 10.12 0.04 -16.59
CA PRO A 173 9.78 -1.24 -16.01
C PRO A 173 10.37 -1.39 -14.61
N GLY A 174 9.54 -1.81 -13.64
CA GLY A 174 9.95 -2.00 -12.24
C GLY A 174 10.16 -0.73 -11.43
N ALA A 175 9.94 0.46 -11.98
CA ALA A 175 10.04 1.71 -11.22
C ALA A 175 8.76 2.01 -10.43
N LYS A 176 8.92 2.43 -9.17
CA LYS A 176 7.82 2.96 -8.36
C LYS A 176 7.69 4.47 -8.56
N SER A 177 7.23 4.86 -9.76
CA SER A 177 7.10 6.26 -10.18
C SER A 177 5.84 6.92 -9.65
N LEU A 178 5.81 8.26 -9.61
CA LEU A 178 4.60 9.02 -9.28
C LEU A 178 3.54 8.98 -10.40
N SER A 179 3.86 8.49 -11.59
CA SER A 179 2.94 8.32 -12.73
C SER A 179 1.92 7.18 -12.49
N TYR A 180 1.22 7.20 -11.38
CA TYR A 180 0.32 6.14 -10.90
C TYR A 180 -1.09 6.23 -11.48
N GLY A 181 -1.31 7.04 -12.50
CA GLY A 181 -2.62 7.29 -13.08
C GLY A 181 -3.34 6.02 -13.55
N ILE A 182 -2.64 5.11 -14.25
CA ILE A 182 -3.17 3.82 -14.73
C ILE A 182 -3.57 2.93 -13.56
N ASN A 183 -2.69 2.77 -12.56
CA ASN A 183 -2.95 1.95 -11.38
C ASN A 183 -4.18 2.44 -10.60
N MET A 184 -4.32 3.76 -10.43
CA MET A 184 -5.46 4.34 -9.74
C MET A 184 -6.75 4.30 -10.58
N ALA A 185 -6.65 4.36 -11.91
CA ALA A 185 -7.79 4.16 -12.80
C ALA A 185 -8.29 2.70 -12.74
N ALA A 186 -7.39 1.72 -12.74
CA ALA A 186 -7.72 0.31 -12.58
C ALA A 186 -8.45 0.03 -11.26
N LYS A 187 -7.96 0.60 -10.13
CA LYS A 187 -8.66 0.47 -8.84
C LYS A 187 -10.08 1.07 -8.87
N ARG A 188 -10.24 2.27 -9.45
CA ARG A 188 -11.57 2.87 -9.57
C ARG A 188 -12.50 2.05 -10.48
N TRP A 189 -11.95 1.49 -11.56
CA TRP A 189 -12.72 0.59 -12.44
C TRP A 189 -13.16 -0.66 -11.68
N ALA A 190 -12.26 -1.33 -10.95
CA ALA A 190 -12.59 -2.51 -10.14
C ALA A 190 -13.74 -2.21 -9.17
N VAL A 191 -13.68 -1.08 -8.45
CA VAL A 191 -14.76 -0.64 -7.54
C VAL A 191 -16.08 -0.43 -8.30
N SER A 192 -16.06 0.13 -9.51
CA SER A 192 -17.27 0.30 -10.32
C SER A 192 -17.89 -1.04 -10.79
N GLN A 193 -17.08 -2.10 -10.85
CA GLN A 193 -17.52 -3.47 -11.15
C GLN A 193 -17.91 -4.26 -9.89
N GLY A 194 -17.92 -3.63 -8.72
CA GLY A 194 -18.24 -4.28 -7.45
C GLY A 194 -17.11 -5.14 -6.86
N ALA A 195 -15.88 -4.96 -7.34
CA ALA A 195 -14.67 -5.57 -6.77
C ALA A 195 -13.91 -4.58 -5.87
N ASP A 196 -12.93 -5.07 -5.14
CA ASP A 196 -12.15 -4.29 -4.19
C ASP A 196 -10.78 -3.87 -4.79
N ASP A 197 -10.24 -4.67 -5.72
CA ASP A 197 -8.98 -4.41 -6.41
C ASP A 197 -8.96 -5.05 -7.82
N ALA A 198 -7.85 -4.92 -8.53
CA ALA A 198 -7.63 -5.52 -9.83
C ALA A 198 -6.38 -6.41 -9.84
N LEU A 199 -6.32 -7.30 -10.81
CA LEU A 199 -5.15 -8.09 -11.17
C LEU A 199 -4.84 -7.81 -12.63
N PHE A 200 -3.63 -7.31 -12.92
CA PHE A 200 -3.19 -7.06 -14.27
C PHE A 200 -2.71 -8.33 -14.97
N VAL A 201 -3.03 -8.40 -16.25
CA VAL A 201 -2.49 -9.39 -17.20
C VAL A 201 -1.94 -8.69 -18.42
N THR A 202 -1.08 -9.36 -19.16
CA THR A 202 -0.65 -8.91 -20.49
C THR A 202 -1.72 -9.23 -21.53
N PRO A 203 -1.68 -8.63 -22.74
CA PRO A 203 -2.54 -9.02 -23.87
C PRO A 203 -2.44 -10.51 -24.22
N SER A 204 -1.28 -11.15 -24.03
CA SER A 204 -1.09 -12.60 -24.20
C SER A 204 -1.63 -13.46 -23.05
N GLY A 205 -2.16 -12.83 -21.97
CA GLY A 205 -2.76 -13.52 -20.82
C GLY A 205 -1.80 -13.85 -19.69
N ARG A 206 -0.52 -13.45 -19.75
CA ARG A 206 0.42 -13.65 -18.64
C ARG A 206 -0.01 -12.84 -17.43
N LEU A 207 -0.02 -13.47 -16.24
CA LEU A 207 -0.32 -12.81 -14.98
C LEU A 207 0.83 -11.86 -14.60
N LEU A 208 0.47 -10.69 -14.07
CA LEU A 208 1.37 -9.67 -13.59
C LEU A 208 1.19 -9.46 -12.08
N GLU A 209 0.78 -8.28 -11.71
CA GLU A 209 0.59 -7.83 -10.33
C GLU A 209 -0.73 -7.06 -10.16
N GLY A 210 -1.16 -6.79 -8.95
CA GLY A 210 -2.23 -5.81 -8.71
C GLY A 210 -1.72 -4.38 -8.87
N PRO A 211 -2.60 -3.37 -8.97
CA PRO A 211 -2.22 -1.97 -9.10
C PRO A 211 -1.27 -1.47 -8.01
N THR A 212 -1.29 -2.06 -6.81
CA THR A 212 -0.46 -1.65 -5.66
C THR A 212 0.06 -2.85 -4.86
N SER A 213 0.07 -4.06 -5.44
CA SER A 213 0.34 -5.30 -4.72
C SER A 213 0.85 -6.40 -5.65
N SER A 214 1.63 -7.33 -5.11
CA SER A 214 2.08 -8.51 -5.83
C SER A 214 1.11 -9.67 -5.63
N LEU A 215 1.03 -10.57 -6.61
CA LEU A 215 0.21 -11.77 -6.58
C LEU A 215 1.02 -12.95 -6.04
N VAL A 216 0.41 -13.75 -5.16
CA VAL A 216 0.86 -15.10 -4.80
C VAL A 216 -0.34 -16.03 -4.93
N ILE A 217 -0.17 -17.19 -5.55
CA ILE A 217 -1.20 -18.23 -5.65
C ILE A 217 -0.73 -19.52 -4.95
N ASP A 218 -1.68 -20.27 -4.41
CA ASP A 218 -1.46 -21.63 -3.94
C ASP A 218 -2.01 -22.62 -4.97
N ARG A 219 -1.16 -23.52 -5.41
CA ARG A 219 -1.52 -24.63 -6.26
C ARG A 219 -0.95 -25.93 -5.67
N SER A 220 -1.82 -26.74 -5.08
CA SER A 220 -1.48 -28.02 -4.45
C SER A 220 -0.40 -27.91 -3.38
N GLY A 221 -0.47 -26.86 -2.55
CA GLY A 221 0.48 -26.58 -1.46
C GLY A 221 1.78 -25.90 -1.91
N ARG A 222 1.93 -25.54 -3.20
CA ARG A 222 3.05 -24.78 -3.73
C ARG A 222 2.64 -23.32 -3.91
N LEU A 223 3.44 -22.41 -3.37
CA LEU A 223 3.23 -20.98 -3.53
C LEU A 223 3.96 -20.49 -4.78
N LEU A 224 3.20 -19.97 -5.72
CA LEU A 224 3.72 -19.46 -6.99
C LEU A 224 3.47 -17.96 -7.10
N THR A 225 4.40 -17.23 -7.69
CA THR A 225 4.27 -15.81 -7.98
C THR A 225 4.78 -15.52 -9.39
N PRO A 226 4.17 -14.57 -10.13
CA PRO A 226 4.64 -14.19 -11.45
C PRO A 226 6.11 -13.74 -11.43
N ARG A 227 6.86 -14.03 -12.52
CA ARG A 227 8.21 -13.47 -12.71
C ARG A 227 8.16 -11.95 -12.70
N GLN A 228 9.18 -11.34 -12.14
CA GLN A 228 9.25 -9.88 -11.92
C GLN A 228 9.68 -9.08 -13.17
N ASP A 229 9.61 -9.66 -14.35
CA ASP A 229 9.93 -8.95 -15.60
C ASP A 229 8.82 -7.92 -15.89
N GLY A 230 9.18 -6.65 -15.88
CA GLY A 230 8.27 -5.54 -16.16
C GLY A 230 7.31 -5.15 -15.03
N ILE A 231 7.40 -5.78 -13.85
CA ILE A 231 6.62 -5.44 -12.65
C ILE A 231 7.52 -4.99 -11.49
N LEU A 232 6.90 -4.41 -10.46
CA LEU A 232 7.64 -3.88 -9.32
C LEU A 232 8.20 -5.00 -8.42
N LYS A 233 9.47 -4.88 -8.03
CA LYS A 233 10.08 -5.73 -7.01
C LYS A 233 9.40 -5.51 -5.65
N SER A 234 8.79 -6.55 -5.10
CA SER A 234 7.99 -6.46 -3.87
C SER A 234 8.82 -6.81 -2.65
N ILE A 235 8.95 -5.87 -1.71
CA ILE A 235 9.65 -6.10 -0.44
C ILE A 235 8.89 -7.11 0.43
N THR A 236 7.56 -7.06 0.46
CA THR A 236 6.75 -8.04 1.20
C THR A 236 6.91 -9.46 0.64
N LEU A 237 7.05 -9.58 -0.69
CA LEU A 237 7.32 -10.86 -1.33
C LEU A 237 8.76 -11.35 -1.03
N GLU A 238 9.74 -10.45 -1.02
CA GLU A 238 11.12 -10.78 -0.62
C GLU A 238 11.17 -11.31 0.83
N GLN A 239 10.43 -10.69 1.76
CA GLN A 239 10.31 -11.20 3.13
C GLN A 239 9.71 -12.61 3.17
N LEU A 240 8.74 -12.91 2.30
CA LEU A 240 8.17 -14.25 2.20
C LEU A 240 9.19 -15.26 1.65
N PHE A 241 10.00 -14.89 0.66
CA PHE A 241 11.09 -15.74 0.17
C PHE A 241 12.17 -16.00 1.22
N GLU A 242 12.49 -15.00 2.04
CA GLU A 242 13.50 -15.10 3.09
C GLU A 242 13.03 -15.95 4.28
N ARG A 243 11.82 -15.70 4.77
CA ARG A 243 11.30 -16.28 6.03
C ARG A 243 10.49 -17.56 5.81
N GLY A 244 9.86 -17.70 4.66
CA GLY A 244 8.96 -18.80 4.31
C GLY A 244 9.60 -20.18 4.47
N PRO A 245 10.83 -20.43 3.98
CA PRO A 245 11.47 -21.76 4.10
C PRO A 245 11.60 -22.27 5.51
N ALA A 246 11.89 -21.39 6.49
CA ALA A 246 11.97 -21.77 7.91
C ALA A 246 10.61 -22.23 8.49
N ALA A 247 9.51 -21.77 7.89
CA ALA A 247 8.14 -22.16 8.24
C ALA A 247 7.61 -23.30 7.33
N GLY A 248 8.46 -23.88 6.47
CA GLY A 248 8.05 -24.93 5.53
C GLY A 248 7.14 -24.43 4.41
N LEU A 249 7.28 -23.17 4.03
CA LEU A 249 6.63 -22.55 2.85
C LEU A 249 7.68 -22.39 1.75
N GLU A 250 7.44 -23.02 0.62
CA GLU A 250 8.27 -22.87 -0.58
C GLU A 250 7.55 -21.96 -1.55
N VAL A 251 8.18 -20.83 -1.89
CA VAL A 251 7.67 -19.84 -2.86
C VAL A 251 8.60 -19.83 -4.05
N GLU A 252 8.06 -19.85 -5.24
CA GLU A 252 8.85 -19.81 -6.47
C GLU A 252 8.27 -18.85 -7.51
N PHE A 253 9.14 -18.26 -8.32
CA PHE A 253 8.73 -17.54 -9.51
C PHE A 253 8.33 -18.51 -10.61
N ALA A 254 7.19 -18.27 -11.24
CA ALA A 254 6.66 -19.09 -12.31
C ALA A 254 6.13 -18.25 -13.47
N ASP A 255 6.12 -18.85 -14.66
CA ASP A 255 5.42 -18.31 -15.80
C ASP A 255 3.94 -18.68 -15.63
N LEU A 256 3.16 -17.72 -15.16
CA LEU A 256 1.75 -17.87 -14.85
C LEU A 256 0.89 -17.14 -15.87
N ASP A 257 -0.22 -17.75 -16.26
CA ASP A 257 -1.21 -17.14 -17.15
C ASP A 257 -2.64 -17.23 -16.56
N THR A 258 -3.61 -16.69 -17.28
CA THR A 258 -5.01 -16.67 -16.83
C THR A 258 -5.58 -18.04 -16.58
N SER A 259 -5.11 -19.11 -17.25
CA SER A 259 -5.57 -20.48 -17.01
C SER A 259 -5.12 -21.02 -15.65
N ASP A 260 -4.04 -20.47 -15.07
CA ASP A 260 -3.59 -20.81 -13.73
C ASP A 260 -4.58 -20.36 -12.65
N LEU A 261 -5.44 -19.40 -12.96
CA LEU A 261 -6.49 -18.95 -12.05
C LEU A 261 -7.67 -19.92 -11.97
N ASP A 262 -7.80 -20.91 -12.85
CA ASP A 262 -8.96 -21.81 -12.89
C ASP A 262 -8.96 -22.86 -11.77
N ALA A 263 -7.80 -23.27 -11.28
CA ALA A 263 -7.63 -24.33 -10.28
C ALA A 263 -6.73 -23.88 -9.15
N LEU A 264 -7.19 -22.92 -8.36
CA LEU A 264 -6.48 -22.40 -7.18
C LEU A 264 -6.98 -23.06 -5.91
N ASP A 265 -6.04 -23.39 -5.00
CA ASP A 265 -6.35 -23.71 -3.60
C ASP A 265 -6.41 -22.42 -2.74
N GLY A 266 -5.91 -21.31 -3.26
CA GLY A 266 -5.99 -19.97 -2.70
C GLY A 266 -5.13 -18.96 -3.45
N ALA A 267 -5.34 -17.68 -3.19
CA ALA A 267 -4.55 -16.61 -3.75
C ALA A 267 -4.50 -15.40 -2.82
N TRP A 268 -3.49 -14.57 -2.95
CA TRP A 268 -3.30 -13.38 -2.11
C TRP A 268 -2.69 -12.23 -2.89
N LEU A 269 -3.05 -11.01 -2.47
CA LEU A 269 -2.36 -9.78 -2.81
C LEU A 269 -1.46 -9.34 -1.64
N LEU A 270 -0.17 -9.13 -1.91
CA LEU A 270 0.83 -8.71 -0.94
C LEU A 270 1.26 -7.27 -1.17
N SER A 271 1.32 -6.47 -0.11
CA SER A 271 1.85 -5.09 -0.16
C SER A 271 2.23 -4.61 1.24
N SER A 272 3.06 -3.59 1.37
CA SER A 272 3.48 -3.07 2.68
C SER A 272 2.31 -2.69 3.59
N GLY A 273 1.25 -2.06 3.07
CA GLY A 273 0.10 -1.62 3.90
C GLY A 273 -0.82 -2.77 4.33
N ARG A 274 -1.32 -3.58 3.39
CA ARG A 274 -2.21 -4.70 3.70
C ARG A 274 -1.48 -5.94 4.19
N ILE A 275 -0.20 -6.04 3.93
CA ILE A 275 0.71 -7.15 4.20
C ILE A 275 0.28 -8.39 3.42
N LEU A 276 -0.84 -9.02 3.79
CA LEU A 276 -1.41 -10.21 3.18
C LEU A 276 -2.94 -10.04 3.07
N ALA A 277 -3.47 -9.97 1.86
CA ALA A 277 -4.90 -9.93 1.60
C ALA A 277 -5.33 -11.16 0.80
N PRO A 278 -6.10 -12.10 1.36
CA PRO A 278 -6.59 -13.25 0.60
C PRO A 278 -7.58 -12.79 -0.47
N ILE A 279 -7.44 -13.32 -1.68
CA ILE A 279 -8.41 -13.13 -2.76
C ILE A 279 -9.58 -14.07 -2.52
N THR A 280 -10.78 -13.53 -2.38
CA THR A 280 -12.00 -14.30 -2.13
C THR A 280 -12.81 -14.55 -3.39
N ALA A 281 -12.64 -13.71 -4.43
CA ALA A 281 -13.25 -13.92 -5.73
C ALA A 281 -12.41 -13.27 -6.84
N ILE A 282 -12.41 -13.87 -8.03
CA ILE A 282 -11.82 -13.37 -9.27
C ILE A 282 -12.90 -13.34 -10.34
N ASP A 283 -13.18 -12.17 -10.93
CA ASP A 283 -14.24 -11.95 -11.92
C ASP A 283 -15.59 -12.55 -11.51
N GLY A 284 -15.95 -12.41 -10.22
CA GLY A 284 -17.17 -12.93 -9.61
C GLY A 284 -17.17 -14.43 -9.28
N ARG A 285 -16.10 -15.16 -9.62
CA ARG A 285 -15.93 -16.57 -9.25
C ARG A 285 -15.23 -16.68 -7.90
N GLU A 286 -15.86 -17.35 -6.94
CA GLU A 286 -15.29 -17.56 -5.60
C GLU A 286 -13.99 -18.38 -5.66
N ILE A 287 -13.03 -17.99 -4.82
CA ILE A 287 -11.74 -18.64 -4.65
C ILE A 287 -11.69 -19.29 -3.25
N PRO A 288 -11.26 -20.55 -3.13
CA PRO A 288 -11.08 -21.19 -1.84
C PRO A 288 -10.08 -20.44 -0.94
N ARG A 289 -10.27 -20.55 0.36
CA ARG A 289 -9.25 -20.09 1.31
C ARG A 289 -8.25 -21.20 1.56
N SER A 290 -7.02 -21.00 1.11
CA SER A 290 -5.95 -21.97 1.29
C SER A 290 -5.70 -22.29 2.77
N PRO A 291 -5.39 -23.55 3.12
CA PRO A 291 -4.94 -23.93 4.46
C PRO A 291 -3.60 -23.29 4.85
N LEU A 292 -2.83 -22.79 3.87
CA LEU A 292 -1.54 -22.10 4.11
C LEU A 292 -1.73 -20.67 4.63
N HIS A 293 -2.94 -20.10 4.58
CA HIS A 293 -3.19 -18.69 4.94
C HIS A 293 -2.70 -18.33 6.35
N ALA A 294 -3.00 -19.16 7.36
CA ALA A 294 -2.59 -18.87 8.73
C ALA A 294 -1.06 -18.84 8.88
N ARG A 295 -0.36 -19.77 8.21
CA ARG A 295 1.10 -19.84 8.22
C ARG A 295 1.73 -18.66 7.48
N LEU A 296 1.15 -18.25 6.34
CA LEU A 296 1.56 -17.04 5.62
C LEU A 296 1.40 -15.78 6.48
N ALA A 297 0.27 -15.67 7.20
CA ALA A 297 0.00 -14.55 8.09
C ALA A 297 1.02 -14.47 9.25
N GLU A 298 1.41 -15.61 9.81
CA GLU A 298 2.45 -15.70 10.84
C GLU A 298 3.82 -15.28 10.31
N VAL A 299 4.25 -15.84 9.18
CA VAL A 299 5.57 -15.53 8.54
C VAL A 299 5.69 -14.06 8.16
N LEU A 300 4.61 -13.45 7.68
CA LEU A 300 4.55 -12.03 7.29
C LEU A 300 4.17 -11.10 8.46
N GLU A 301 4.02 -11.64 9.67
CA GLU A 301 3.71 -10.85 10.88
C GLU A 301 2.44 -9.98 10.72
N VAL A 302 1.40 -10.56 10.07
CA VAL A 302 0.12 -9.85 9.89
C VAL A 302 -0.48 -9.54 11.25
N PRO A 303 -0.79 -8.27 11.56
CA PRO A 303 -1.39 -7.90 12.83
C PRO A 303 -2.72 -8.64 13.06
N ALA A 304 -2.94 -9.13 14.28
CA ALA A 304 -4.24 -9.66 14.66
C ALA A 304 -5.32 -8.57 14.51
N ALA A 305 -6.51 -8.97 14.08
CA ALA A 305 -7.67 -8.08 14.08
C ALA A 305 -7.92 -7.57 15.52
N ARG A 306 -8.02 -6.26 15.67
CA ARG A 306 -8.31 -5.60 16.95
C ARG A 306 -9.80 -5.35 17.09
#